data_f0237486ffa954ca280b17e3913aee12
#
_entry.id   f0237486ffa954ca280b17e3913aee12
#
_cell.length_a   1.000
_cell.length_b   1.000
_cell.length_c   1.000
_cell.angle_alpha   90.00
_cell.angle_beta   90.00
_cell.angle_gamma   90.00
#
_symmetry.space_group_name_H-M   'P 1'
#
loop_
_entity.id
_entity.type
_entity.pdbx_description
1 polymer ?
#
loop_
_entity_poly.entity_id
_entity_poly.type
_entity_poly.pdbx_seq_one_letter_code
_entity_poly.pdbx_strand_id
1 'polypeptide(L)'
;IAPGDRIVALGSSGPHSNGYSLVRRIVEVSGADLSAPFDGTSLGRALLAPTRIYVKAVRALLADVAVKGIAHITGGGIVENIPRVLPESVTAVVDRATWTLPPVFAWLQERGNVEDAEMHRVFNCGIGMVVIVSPA
;
A
#
# COMPACT_ATOMS: atom_id res chain seq x y z
N ILE A 1 20.74 -7.30 2.37
CA ILE A 1 19.54 -8.08 1.96
C ILE A 1 20.05 -9.26 1.14
N ALA A 2 19.53 -10.44 1.44
CA ALA A 2 19.95 -11.70 0.82
C ALA A 2 18.72 -12.61 0.56
N PRO A 3 18.84 -13.62 -0.32
CA PRO A 3 17.80 -14.63 -0.47
C PRO A 3 17.45 -15.28 0.87
N GLY A 4 16.16 -15.46 1.12
CA GLY A 4 15.63 -15.97 2.38
C GLY A 4 15.24 -14.91 3.41
N ASP A 5 15.64 -13.66 3.24
CA ASP A 5 15.15 -12.56 4.07
C ASP A 5 13.62 -12.43 3.94
N ARG A 6 12.99 -11.91 4.99
CA ARG A 6 11.53 -11.74 5.06
C ARG A 6 11.12 -10.30 4.83
N ILE A 7 10.05 -10.14 4.05
CA ILE A 7 9.39 -8.84 3.87
C ILE A 7 8.20 -8.81 4.82
N VAL A 8 8.24 -7.88 5.77
CA VAL A 8 7.15 -7.64 6.73
C VAL A 8 6.43 -6.38 6.33
N ALA A 9 5.13 -6.47 6.10
CA ALA A 9 4.29 -5.36 5.66
C ALA A 9 3.61 -4.67 6.84
N LEU A 10 3.54 -3.34 6.78
CA LEU A 10 2.75 -2.51 7.67
C LEU A 10 1.55 -1.93 6.89
N GLY A 11 0.35 -2.12 7.45
CA GLY A 11 -0.89 -1.69 6.81
C GLY A 11 -0.97 -0.19 6.56
N SER A 12 -1.57 0.20 5.45
CA SER A 12 -1.93 1.59 5.16
C SER A 12 -3.27 1.98 5.79
N SER A 13 -3.56 3.28 5.85
CA SER A 13 -4.85 3.84 6.26
C SER A 13 -5.76 4.18 5.09
N GLY A 14 -5.29 4.02 3.86
CA GLY A 14 -5.96 4.39 2.63
C GLY A 14 -4.97 4.67 1.52
N PRO A 15 -5.31 5.48 0.51
CA PRO A 15 -4.46 5.78 -0.65
C PRO A 15 -3.14 6.50 -0.32
N HIS A 16 -2.97 7.06 0.87
CA HIS A 16 -1.74 7.74 1.31
C HIS A 16 -1.29 8.82 0.33
N SER A 17 -2.22 9.68 -0.09
CA SER A 17 -1.96 10.80 -0.99
C SER A 17 -1.35 10.42 -2.34
N ASN A 18 -1.52 9.17 -2.79
CA ASN A 18 -1.03 8.68 -4.08
C ASN A 18 -2.18 8.20 -4.97
N GLY A 19 -1.98 8.31 -6.29
CA GLY A 19 -2.94 7.83 -7.28
C GLY A 19 -4.19 8.71 -7.45
N TYR A 20 -4.20 9.94 -6.94
CA TYR A 20 -5.41 10.78 -6.95
C TYR A 20 -5.88 11.24 -8.33
N SER A 21 -5.04 11.24 -9.35
CA SER A 21 -5.50 11.46 -10.72
C SER A 21 -6.48 10.38 -11.14
N LEU A 22 -6.16 9.12 -10.84
CA LEU A 22 -7.04 7.98 -11.11
C LEU A 22 -8.26 7.99 -10.17
N VAL A 23 -8.08 8.27 -8.88
CA VAL A 23 -9.20 8.38 -7.92
C VAL A 23 -10.23 9.41 -8.40
N ARG A 24 -9.80 10.62 -8.77
CA ARG A 24 -10.70 11.67 -9.29
C ARG A 24 -11.44 11.22 -10.55
N ARG A 25 -10.72 10.58 -11.46
CA ARG A 25 -11.32 10.06 -12.69
C ARG A 25 -12.38 9.00 -12.40
N ILE A 26 -12.11 8.09 -11.47
CA ILE A 26 -13.06 7.06 -11.05
C ILE A 26 -14.32 7.68 -10.41
N VAL A 27 -14.13 8.63 -9.50
CA VAL A 27 -15.25 9.35 -8.87
C VAL A 27 -16.12 10.05 -9.93
N GLU A 28 -15.49 10.74 -10.88
CA GLU A 28 -16.16 11.45 -11.97
C GLU A 28 -16.99 10.49 -12.84
N VAL A 29 -16.36 9.43 -13.36
CA VAL A 29 -17.02 8.51 -14.30
C VAL A 29 -18.06 7.62 -13.65
N SER A 30 -17.91 7.31 -12.37
CA SER A 30 -18.87 6.52 -11.60
C SER A 30 -20.07 7.34 -11.11
N GLY A 31 -19.96 8.68 -11.12
CA GLY A 31 -20.96 9.57 -10.53
C GLY A 31 -21.14 9.36 -9.02
N ALA A 32 -20.08 8.91 -8.32
CA ALA A 32 -20.16 8.51 -6.93
C ALA A 32 -20.46 9.71 -6.01
N ASP A 33 -21.40 9.50 -5.07
CA ASP A 33 -21.66 10.45 -3.98
C ASP A 33 -20.60 10.27 -2.88
N LEU A 34 -19.74 11.28 -2.74
CA LEU A 34 -18.66 11.28 -1.72
C LEU A 34 -19.21 11.39 -0.29
N SER A 35 -20.47 11.77 -0.09
CA SER A 35 -21.14 11.81 1.21
C SER A 35 -21.75 10.47 1.60
N ALA A 36 -21.89 9.53 0.66
CA ALA A 36 -22.49 8.23 0.89
C ALA A 36 -21.76 7.45 1.99
N PRO A 37 -22.49 6.70 2.83
CA PRO A 37 -21.89 5.82 3.84
C PRO A 37 -20.95 4.79 3.20
N PHE A 38 -19.78 4.65 3.79
CA PHE A 38 -18.76 3.73 3.32
C PHE A 38 -17.85 3.26 4.47
N ASP A 39 -17.84 1.97 4.74
CA ASP A 39 -16.94 1.33 5.72
C ASP A 39 -16.82 2.10 7.06
N GLY A 40 -17.95 2.42 7.68
CA GLY A 40 -18.04 3.12 8.96
C GLY A 40 -17.77 4.65 8.89
N THR A 41 -17.59 5.21 7.71
CA THR A 41 -17.40 6.64 7.47
C THR A 41 -18.13 7.06 6.19
N SER A 42 -17.73 8.14 5.52
CA SER A 42 -18.17 8.46 4.17
C SER A 42 -17.11 8.08 3.14
N LEU A 43 -17.53 7.84 1.90
CA LEU A 43 -16.64 7.54 0.78
C LEU A 43 -15.53 8.60 0.64
N GLY A 44 -15.88 9.86 0.70
CA GLY A 44 -14.93 10.96 0.61
C GLY A 44 -13.88 10.91 1.72
N ARG A 45 -14.27 10.60 2.96
CA ARG A 45 -13.33 10.46 4.08
C ARG A 45 -12.44 9.23 3.92
N ALA A 46 -12.97 8.11 3.45
CA ALA A 46 -12.18 6.92 3.17
C ALA A 46 -11.12 7.17 2.09
N LEU A 47 -11.50 7.86 1.02
CA LEU A 47 -10.58 8.26 -0.06
C LEU A 47 -9.53 9.27 0.40
N LEU A 48 -9.85 10.16 1.35
CA LEU A 48 -8.98 11.21 1.89
C LEU A 48 -8.35 10.85 3.23
N ALA A 49 -8.37 9.58 3.63
CA ALA A 49 -7.78 9.16 4.90
C ALA A 49 -6.32 9.64 5.02
N PRO A 50 -5.95 10.29 6.13
CA PRO A 50 -4.58 10.77 6.33
C PRO A 50 -3.57 9.66 6.21
N THR A 51 -2.42 9.95 5.63
CA THR A 51 -1.30 9.01 5.56
C THR A 51 -0.89 8.57 6.96
N ARG A 52 -0.81 7.26 7.18
CA ARG A 52 -0.38 6.70 8.46
C ARG A 52 1.06 7.12 8.77
N ILE A 53 1.29 7.54 10.01
CA ILE A 53 2.62 7.88 10.51
C ILE A 53 3.26 6.63 11.10
N TYR A 54 4.34 6.15 10.49
CA TYR A 54 5.04 4.91 10.88
C TYR A 54 6.19 5.13 11.86
N VAL A 55 6.55 6.39 12.18
CA VAL A 55 7.76 6.74 12.95
C VAL A 55 7.88 5.97 14.26
N LYS A 56 6.81 5.89 15.06
CA LYS A 56 6.85 5.19 16.35
C LYS A 56 7.08 3.68 16.16
N ALA A 57 6.36 3.06 15.23
CA ALA A 57 6.46 1.63 14.96
C ALA A 57 7.85 1.27 14.42
N VAL A 58 8.36 2.03 13.46
CA VAL A 58 9.70 1.81 12.88
C VAL A 58 10.79 2.02 13.92
N ARG A 59 10.72 3.07 14.74
CA ARG A 59 11.71 3.29 15.81
C ARG A 59 11.72 2.19 16.85
N ALA A 60 10.55 1.70 17.24
CA ALA A 60 10.47 0.56 18.16
C ALA A 60 11.09 -0.70 17.54
N LEU A 61 10.75 -0.98 16.27
CA LEU A 61 11.32 -2.12 15.55
C LEU A 61 12.86 -2.05 15.46
N LEU A 62 13.40 -0.87 15.13
CA LEU A 62 14.84 -0.66 15.01
C LEU A 62 15.61 -0.80 16.32
N ALA A 63 14.93 -0.69 17.47
CA ALA A 63 15.57 -0.92 18.77
C ALA A 63 15.84 -2.39 19.04
N ASP A 64 14.98 -3.29 18.53
CA ASP A 64 15.00 -4.71 18.90
C ASP A 64 15.34 -5.65 17.72
N VAL A 65 15.23 -5.16 16.49
CA VAL A 65 15.39 -5.99 15.28
C VAL A 65 16.42 -5.39 14.33
N ALA A 66 17.31 -6.21 13.83
CA ALA A 66 18.23 -5.83 12.75
C ALA A 66 17.48 -5.71 11.42
N VAL A 67 17.02 -4.51 11.12
CA VAL A 67 16.32 -4.19 9.86
C VAL A 67 17.36 -3.98 8.75
N LYS A 68 17.18 -4.69 7.63
CA LYS A 68 18.09 -4.64 6.47
C LYS A 68 17.65 -3.65 5.39
N GLY A 69 16.37 -3.30 5.37
CA GLY A 69 15.83 -2.35 4.41
C GLY A 69 14.41 -1.93 4.79
N ILE A 70 14.05 -0.72 4.37
CA ILE A 70 12.70 -0.16 4.57
C ILE A 70 12.29 0.50 3.27
N ALA A 71 11.07 0.21 2.80
CA ALA A 71 10.46 0.90 1.67
C ALA A 71 9.11 1.49 2.08
N HIS A 72 8.94 2.80 1.91
CA HIS A 72 7.66 3.48 2.02
C HIS A 72 6.93 3.30 0.69
N ILE A 73 5.72 2.74 0.72
CA ILE A 73 4.97 2.46 -0.49
C ILE A 73 4.17 3.71 -0.88
N THR A 74 4.63 4.36 -1.93
CA THR A 74 4.10 5.60 -2.50
C THR A 74 3.63 5.37 -3.95
N GLY A 75 3.62 6.40 -4.79
CA GLY A 75 3.35 6.24 -6.22
C GLY A 75 4.30 5.21 -6.85
N GLY A 76 3.77 4.36 -7.70
CA GLY A 76 4.45 3.16 -8.21
C GLY A 76 4.11 1.88 -7.45
N GLY A 77 3.39 2.00 -6.31
CA GLY A 77 2.94 0.86 -5.51
C GLY A 77 4.08 -0.04 -5.02
N ILE A 78 3.73 -1.26 -4.64
CA ILE A 78 4.73 -2.25 -4.19
C ILE A 78 5.69 -2.66 -5.32
N VAL A 79 5.21 -2.62 -6.56
CA VAL A 79 5.97 -3.05 -7.75
C VAL A 79 7.20 -2.20 -7.99
N GLU A 80 7.11 -0.89 -7.80
CA GLU A 80 8.23 0.02 -8.04
C GLU A 80 9.00 0.38 -6.76
N ASN A 81 8.35 0.41 -5.59
CA ASN A 81 9.00 0.88 -4.37
C ASN A 81 9.84 -0.21 -3.68
N ILE A 82 9.43 -1.47 -3.68
CA ILE A 82 10.23 -2.54 -3.08
C ILE A 82 11.57 -2.73 -3.82
N PRO A 83 11.63 -2.80 -5.15
CA PRO A 83 12.91 -2.97 -5.85
C PRO A 83 13.96 -1.89 -5.56
N ARG A 84 13.54 -0.67 -5.23
CA ARG A 84 14.49 0.44 -4.92
C ARG A 84 15.41 0.18 -3.74
N VAL A 85 15.04 -0.72 -2.84
CA VAL A 85 15.83 -1.06 -1.65
C VAL A 85 16.50 -2.42 -1.76
N LEU A 86 16.28 -3.14 -2.87
CA LEU A 86 16.88 -4.45 -3.11
C LEU A 86 18.20 -4.34 -3.87
N PRO A 87 19.20 -5.19 -3.56
CA PRO A 87 20.33 -5.41 -4.45
C PRO A 87 19.87 -6.01 -5.79
N GLU A 88 20.60 -5.73 -6.87
CA GLU A 88 20.28 -6.24 -8.21
C GLU A 88 20.24 -7.79 -8.30
N SER A 89 20.93 -8.47 -7.38
CA SER A 89 21.03 -9.93 -7.35
C SER A 89 19.85 -10.65 -6.69
N VAL A 90 18.86 -9.91 -6.15
CA VAL A 90 17.70 -10.50 -5.46
C VAL A 90 16.38 -9.96 -5.99
N THR A 91 15.34 -10.79 -5.88
CA THR A 91 13.97 -10.43 -6.27
C THR A 91 13.03 -10.59 -5.08
N ALA A 92 12.10 -9.67 -4.90
CA ALA A 92 11.03 -9.80 -3.94
C ALA A 92 9.94 -10.73 -4.48
N VAL A 93 9.52 -11.68 -3.66
CA VAL A 93 8.33 -12.50 -3.91
C VAL A 93 7.27 -12.08 -2.91
N VAL A 94 6.17 -11.55 -3.40
CA VAL A 94 5.05 -11.06 -2.58
C VAL A 94 3.83 -11.95 -2.82
N ASP A 95 3.41 -12.68 -1.80
CA ASP A 95 2.23 -13.50 -1.86
C ASP A 95 0.98 -12.65 -1.53
N ARG A 96 0.16 -12.43 -2.53
CA ARG A 96 -1.06 -11.62 -2.44
C ARG A 96 -2.16 -12.23 -1.56
N ALA A 97 -2.09 -13.53 -1.30
CA ALA A 97 -3.03 -14.21 -0.40
C ALA A 97 -2.78 -13.89 1.09
N THR A 98 -1.66 -13.23 1.42
CA THR A 98 -1.28 -12.94 2.80
C THR A 98 -1.99 -11.73 3.41
N TRP A 99 -2.72 -10.93 2.62
CA TRP A 99 -3.56 -9.85 3.12
C TRP A 99 -4.84 -9.70 2.29
N THR A 100 -5.84 -9.07 2.90
CA THR A 100 -7.10 -8.74 2.23
C THR A 100 -7.01 -7.32 1.67
N LEU A 101 -7.45 -7.14 0.42
CA LEU A 101 -7.55 -5.82 -0.19
C LEU A 101 -8.55 -4.96 0.59
N PRO A 102 -8.12 -3.81 1.16
CA PRO A 102 -9.02 -2.96 1.93
C PRO A 102 -10.20 -2.44 1.09
N PRO A 103 -11.38 -2.22 1.71
CA PRO A 103 -12.61 -1.84 0.99
C PRO A 103 -12.46 -0.67 0.04
N VAL A 104 -11.69 0.36 0.40
CA VAL A 104 -11.49 1.54 -0.44
C VAL A 104 -10.79 1.20 -1.77
N PHE A 105 -9.83 0.26 -1.77
CA PHE A 105 -9.16 -0.19 -2.99
C PHE A 105 -10.02 -1.15 -3.81
N ALA A 106 -10.80 -2.01 -3.15
CA ALA A 106 -11.78 -2.84 -3.83
C ALA A 106 -12.83 -1.99 -4.55
N TRP A 107 -13.31 -0.92 -3.90
CA TRP A 107 -14.22 0.05 -4.48
C TRP A 107 -13.60 0.75 -5.71
N LEU A 108 -12.36 1.23 -5.59
CA LEU A 108 -11.64 1.88 -6.68
C LEU A 108 -11.48 0.94 -7.88
N GLN A 109 -11.11 -0.32 -7.62
CA GLN A 109 -10.93 -1.33 -8.65
C GLN A 109 -12.23 -1.62 -9.39
N GLU A 110 -13.31 -1.86 -8.66
CA GLU A 110 -14.62 -2.18 -9.21
C GLU A 110 -15.22 -1.00 -9.99
N ARG A 111 -15.28 0.19 -9.37
CA ARG A 111 -15.89 1.37 -9.97
C ARG A 111 -15.10 1.94 -11.13
N GLY A 112 -13.78 1.79 -11.11
CA GLY A 112 -12.90 2.22 -12.17
C GLY A 112 -12.67 1.16 -13.24
N ASN A 113 -13.16 -0.07 -13.04
CA ASN A 113 -12.81 -1.24 -13.87
C ASN A 113 -11.29 -1.30 -14.10
N VAL A 114 -10.52 -1.14 -13.01
CA VAL A 114 -9.06 -1.05 -13.08
C VAL A 114 -8.48 -2.45 -13.06
N GLU A 115 -7.62 -2.72 -14.02
CA GLU A 115 -6.88 -3.98 -14.08
C GLU A 115 -6.05 -4.19 -12.80
N ASP A 116 -5.95 -5.41 -12.35
CA ASP A 116 -5.29 -5.78 -11.11
C ASP A 116 -3.80 -5.35 -11.07
N ALA A 117 -3.09 -5.53 -12.17
CA ALA A 117 -1.70 -5.08 -12.29
C ALA A 117 -1.57 -3.56 -12.14
N GLU A 118 -2.51 -2.80 -12.70
CA GLU A 118 -2.55 -1.35 -12.59
C GLU A 118 -2.88 -0.88 -11.17
N MET A 119 -3.79 -1.58 -10.45
CA MET A 119 -4.03 -1.32 -9.03
C MET A 119 -2.73 -1.35 -8.21
N HIS A 120 -1.91 -2.39 -8.39
CA HIS A 120 -0.66 -2.57 -7.65
C HIS A 120 0.48 -1.65 -8.13
N ARG A 121 0.35 -1.05 -9.30
CA ARG A 121 1.28 -0.05 -9.83
C ARG A 121 0.92 1.36 -9.36
N VAL A 122 -0.36 1.69 -9.25
CA VAL A 122 -0.82 3.04 -8.88
C VAL A 122 -0.97 3.20 -7.38
N PHE A 123 -1.51 2.17 -6.70
CA PHE A 123 -1.89 2.24 -5.29
C PHE A 123 -1.03 1.35 -4.40
N ASN A 124 -1.02 1.65 -3.11
CA ASN A 124 -0.40 0.81 -2.09
C ASN A 124 -1.20 -0.47 -1.78
N CYS A 125 -2.46 -0.56 -2.20
CA CYS A 125 -3.36 -1.70 -2.03
C CYS A 125 -3.44 -2.25 -0.60
N GLY A 126 -3.26 -1.38 0.41
CA GLY A 126 -3.34 -1.74 1.83
C GLY A 126 -1.99 -1.90 2.52
N ILE A 127 -0.87 -1.85 1.78
CA ILE A 127 0.48 -1.94 2.33
C ILE A 127 1.15 -0.57 2.20
N GLY A 128 1.31 0.16 3.30
CA GLY A 128 1.90 1.50 3.28
C GLY A 128 3.41 1.53 3.50
N MET A 129 3.96 0.50 4.12
CA MET A 129 5.40 0.36 4.34
C MET A 129 5.80 -1.11 4.42
N VAL A 130 6.99 -1.42 3.99
CA VAL A 130 7.60 -2.73 4.20
C VAL A 130 8.94 -2.60 4.88
N VAL A 131 9.29 -3.58 5.70
CA VAL A 131 10.61 -3.74 6.30
C VAL A 131 11.16 -5.10 5.93
N ILE A 132 12.47 -5.16 5.70
CA ILE A 132 13.17 -6.39 5.32
C ILE A 132 14.06 -6.80 6.48
N VAL A 133 13.90 -8.03 6.93
CA VAL A 133 14.59 -8.60 8.10
C VAL A 133 15.12 -9.99 7.79
N SER A 134 16.06 -10.47 8.61
CA SER A 134 16.47 -11.89 8.57
C SER A 134 15.29 -12.80 8.92
N PRO A 135 15.26 -14.03 8.41
CA PRO A 135 14.36 -15.05 8.95
C PRO A 135 14.68 -15.31 10.44
N ALA A 136 13.65 -15.71 11.20
CA ALA A 136 13.81 -16.13 12.59
C ALA A 136 14.56 -17.45 12.67
#